data_c7f02c234117f42fe22531acee579cd9
#
_entry.id   c7f02c234117f42fe22531acee579cd9
#
_cell.length_a   1.000
_cell.length_b   1.000
_cell.length_c   1.000
_cell.angle_alpha   90.00
_cell.angle_beta   90.00
_cell.angle_gamma   90.00
#
_symmetry.space_group_name_H-M   'P 1'
#
loop_
_entity.id
_entity.type
_entity.pdbx_description
1 polymer ?
#
loop_
_entity_poly.entity_id
_entity_poly.type
_entity_poly.pdbx_seq_one_letter_code
_entity_poly.pdbx_strand_id
1 'polypeptide(L)'
;MKKLLFSILAALGLFANAQSQSEVEILEPQAFIERVKADTSAIILDVRQPEEFAEGHLAQAINLDWLNQTVFINGLAKLNKQKTYYIYCRSGRRSQAAAGKLKAEGFQVVDLKGGYLHWVEVGMPVVKESTPR
;
A
#
# COMPACT_ATOMS: atom_id res chain seq x y z
N MET A 1 35.17 27.36 13.37
CA MET A 1 34.01 28.01 12.80
C MET A 1 33.29 27.17 11.79
N LYS A 2 34.03 26.70 10.83
CA LYS A 2 33.39 25.87 9.79
C LYS A 2 32.83 24.59 10.33
N LYS A 3 33.42 24.08 11.38
CA LYS A 3 32.96 22.84 11.97
C LYS A 3 31.57 22.94 12.52
N LEU A 4 31.20 24.13 12.95
CA LEU A 4 29.85 24.32 13.48
C LEU A 4 28.81 24.09 12.39
N LEU A 5 29.15 24.48 11.18
CA LEU A 5 28.21 24.29 10.06
C LEU A 5 27.96 22.83 9.78
N PHE A 6 29.01 22.04 9.90
CA PHE A 6 28.82 20.58 9.67
C PHE A 6 27.89 19.97 10.67
N SER A 7 27.99 20.44 11.91
CA SER A 7 27.08 19.91 12.92
C SER A 7 25.64 20.21 12.58
N ILE A 8 25.39 21.39 12.08
CA ILE A 8 24.06 21.80 11.70
C ILE A 8 23.54 20.93 10.57
N LEU A 9 24.38 20.62 9.61
CA LEU A 9 23.97 19.77 8.50
C LEU A 9 23.59 18.38 8.97
N ALA A 10 24.32 17.87 9.93
CA ALA A 10 23.97 16.56 10.47
C ALA A 10 22.58 16.58 11.08
N ALA A 11 22.24 17.65 11.77
CA ALA A 11 20.91 17.76 12.36
C ALA A 11 19.84 17.79 11.28
N LEU A 12 20.11 18.50 10.20
CA LEU A 12 19.15 18.52 9.10
C LEU A 12 18.98 17.16 8.49
N GLY A 13 20.05 16.39 8.40
CA GLY A 13 19.96 15.04 7.89
C GLY A 13 19.02 14.19 8.72
N LEU A 14 19.04 14.36 10.02
CA LEU A 14 18.13 13.61 10.88
C LEU A 14 16.68 13.96 10.61
N PHE A 15 16.39 15.22 10.40
CA PHE A 15 15.03 15.63 10.07
C PHE A 15 14.57 15.00 8.77
N ALA A 16 15.43 15.00 7.78
CA ALA A 16 15.08 14.40 6.49
C ALA A 16 14.72 12.94 6.67
N ASN A 17 15.48 12.23 7.48
CA ASN A 17 15.17 10.81 7.73
C ASN A 17 13.81 10.63 8.38
N ALA A 18 13.50 11.46 9.34
CA ALA A 18 12.22 11.38 10.02
C ALA A 18 11.06 11.59 9.06
N GLN A 19 11.22 12.55 8.14
CA GLN A 19 10.18 12.83 7.18
C GLN A 19 9.97 11.67 6.22
N SER A 20 11.06 11.10 5.72
CA SER A 20 10.95 10.05 4.74
C SER A 20 10.29 8.80 5.31
N GLN A 21 10.35 8.61 6.61
CA GLN A 21 9.72 7.45 7.23
C GLN A 21 8.21 7.48 7.14
N SER A 22 7.61 8.65 7.02
CA SER A 22 6.16 8.75 6.98
C SER A 22 5.62 8.69 5.55
N GLU A 23 6.49 8.70 4.56
CA GLU A 23 6.04 8.69 3.19
C GLU A 23 5.83 7.28 2.68
N VAL A 24 4.78 7.13 1.88
CA VAL A 24 4.44 5.86 1.26
C VAL A 24 4.78 5.96 -0.23
N GLU A 25 5.49 4.97 -0.74
CA GLU A 25 5.79 4.91 -2.15
C GLU A 25 4.51 4.69 -2.94
N ILE A 26 4.31 5.46 -4.02
CA ILE A 26 3.11 5.38 -4.84
C ILE A 26 3.56 5.10 -6.27
N LEU A 27 3.01 4.07 -6.89
CA LEU A 27 3.41 3.66 -8.23
C LEU A 27 2.24 3.66 -9.20
N GLU A 28 2.51 4.05 -10.44
CA GLU A 28 1.56 3.91 -11.53
C GLU A 28 1.27 2.43 -11.78
N PRO A 29 0.14 2.10 -12.42
CA PRO A 29 -0.27 0.69 -12.59
C PRO A 29 0.79 -0.20 -13.20
N GLN A 30 1.46 0.24 -14.25
CA GLN A 30 2.44 -0.60 -14.91
C GLN A 30 3.63 -0.88 -13.99
N ALA A 31 4.14 0.15 -13.33
CA ALA A 31 5.26 -0.03 -12.41
C ALA A 31 4.85 -0.86 -11.20
N PHE A 32 3.62 -0.68 -10.74
CA PHE A 32 3.09 -1.44 -9.62
C PHE A 32 3.09 -2.94 -9.92
N ILE A 33 2.52 -3.33 -11.06
CA ILE A 33 2.44 -4.75 -11.37
C ILE A 33 3.81 -5.35 -11.66
N GLU A 34 4.69 -4.59 -12.28
CA GLU A 34 6.03 -5.08 -12.53
C GLU A 34 6.78 -5.31 -11.22
N ARG A 35 6.61 -4.42 -10.26
CA ARG A 35 7.24 -4.58 -8.96
C ARG A 35 6.68 -5.79 -8.24
N VAL A 36 5.36 -5.98 -8.29
CA VAL A 36 4.72 -7.14 -7.68
C VAL A 36 5.29 -8.44 -8.26
N LYS A 37 5.41 -8.49 -9.58
CA LYS A 37 5.89 -9.71 -10.24
C LYS A 37 7.34 -10.03 -9.89
N ALA A 38 8.13 -9.00 -9.62
CA ALA A 38 9.55 -9.19 -9.32
C ALA A 38 9.80 -9.43 -7.83
N ASP A 39 8.78 -9.28 -6.99
CA ASP A 39 8.93 -9.31 -5.53
C ASP A 39 8.29 -10.58 -4.99
N THR A 40 9.13 -11.56 -4.61
CA THR A 40 8.62 -12.84 -4.11
C THR A 40 7.90 -12.72 -2.78
N SER A 41 8.05 -11.60 -2.09
CA SER A 41 7.35 -11.37 -0.83
C SER A 41 6.08 -10.55 -1.01
N ALA A 42 5.67 -10.27 -2.25
CA ALA A 42 4.55 -9.37 -2.51
C ALA A 42 3.21 -9.97 -2.11
N ILE A 43 2.39 -9.16 -1.47
CA ILE A 43 0.99 -9.45 -1.20
C ILE A 43 0.21 -8.26 -1.69
N ILE A 44 -0.79 -8.47 -2.53
CA ILE A 44 -1.66 -7.38 -2.98
C ILE A 44 -2.82 -7.27 -2.00
N LEU A 45 -3.05 -6.07 -1.49
CA LEU A 45 -4.03 -5.83 -0.44
C LEU A 45 -5.09 -4.84 -0.93
N ASP A 46 -6.31 -5.31 -1.08
CA ASP A 46 -7.46 -4.51 -1.48
C ASP A 46 -8.15 -4.03 -0.22
N VAL A 47 -8.15 -2.72 0.03
CA VAL A 47 -8.74 -2.19 1.26
C VAL A 47 -10.12 -1.61 1.04
N ARG A 48 -10.76 -1.99 -0.07
CA ARG A 48 -12.14 -1.60 -0.34
C ARG A 48 -13.11 -2.48 0.43
N GLN A 49 -14.38 -2.17 0.30
CA GLN A 49 -15.42 -2.97 0.94
C GLN A 49 -15.58 -4.31 0.23
N PRO A 50 -16.08 -5.32 0.94
CA PRO A 50 -16.23 -6.66 0.33
C PRO A 50 -17.06 -6.66 -0.93
N GLU A 51 -18.10 -5.83 -1.01
CA GLU A 51 -18.94 -5.74 -2.19
C GLU A 51 -18.15 -5.25 -3.40
N GLU A 52 -17.29 -4.26 -3.20
CA GLU A 52 -16.45 -3.77 -4.28
C GLU A 52 -15.48 -4.88 -4.75
N PHE A 53 -14.91 -5.57 -3.80
CA PHE A 53 -13.97 -6.64 -4.09
C PHE A 53 -14.63 -7.74 -4.92
N ALA A 54 -15.84 -8.11 -4.56
CA ALA A 54 -16.56 -9.20 -5.25
C ALA A 54 -16.86 -8.83 -6.69
N GLU A 55 -17.09 -7.55 -6.98
CA GLU A 55 -17.41 -7.12 -8.33
C GLU A 55 -16.20 -7.11 -9.25
N GLY A 56 -15.01 -7.09 -8.69
CA GLY A 56 -13.79 -7.10 -9.47
C GLY A 56 -12.63 -6.64 -8.63
N HIS A 57 -11.48 -7.31 -8.81
CA HIS A 57 -10.29 -6.97 -8.04
C HIS A 57 -9.05 -7.42 -8.80
N LEU A 58 -7.90 -6.98 -8.37
CA LEU A 58 -6.64 -7.42 -8.96
C LEU A 58 -6.42 -8.88 -8.60
N ALA A 59 -5.88 -9.64 -9.55
CA ALA A 59 -5.64 -11.07 -9.33
C ALA A 59 -4.81 -11.30 -8.08
N GLN A 60 -5.22 -12.27 -7.30
CA GLN A 60 -4.54 -12.70 -6.07
C GLN A 60 -4.60 -11.70 -4.93
N ALA A 61 -5.36 -10.60 -5.07
CA ALA A 61 -5.51 -9.64 -3.99
C ALA A 61 -6.29 -10.28 -2.84
N ILE A 62 -5.90 -9.91 -1.62
CA ILE A 62 -6.71 -10.24 -0.45
C ILE A 62 -7.44 -8.98 -0.02
N ASN A 63 -8.62 -9.15 0.55
CA ASN A 63 -9.48 -8.02 0.91
C ASN A 63 -9.44 -7.76 2.41
N LEU A 64 -9.21 -6.51 2.79
CA LEU A 64 -9.21 -6.10 4.19
C LEU A 64 -9.81 -4.71 4.27
N ASP A 65 -11.07 -4.62 4.61
CA ASP A 65 -11.89 -3.42 4.52
C ASP A 65 -11.42 -2.33 5.48
N TRP A 66 -10.87 -1.26 4.93
CA TRP A 66 -10.38 -0.13 5.73
C TRP A 66 -11.50 0.58 6.48
N LEU A 67 -12.70 0.63 5.90
CA LEU A 67 -13.82 1.33 6.54
C LEU A 67 -14.37 0.60 7.75
N ASN A 68 -14.14 -0.70 7.83
CA ASN A 68 -14.52 -1.47 9.00
C ASN A 68 -13.30 -1.61 9.91
N GLN A 69 -13.13 -0.67 10.81
CA GLN A 69 -11.90 -0.58 11.58
C GLN A 69 -11.67 -1.76 12.49
N THR A 70 -12.72 -2.37 13.02
CA THR A 70 -12.56 -3.57 13.84
C THR A 70 -11.98 -4.71 12.99
N VAL A 71 -12.55 -4.93 11.81
CA VAL A 71 -12.07 -5.96 10.90
C VAL A 71 -10.64 -5.63 10.44
N PHE A 72 -10.40 -4.36 10.13
CA PHE A 72 -9.08 -3.96 9.63
C PHE A 72 -8.00 -4.19 10.68
N ILE A 73 -8.24 -3.75 11.91
CA ILE A 73 -7.24 -3.88 12.96
C ILE A 73 -6.99 -5.36 13.27
N ASN A 74 -8.06 -6.17 13.34
CA ASN A 74 -7.89 -7.59 13.60
C ASN A 74 -7.13 -8.28 12.47
N GLY A 75 -7.43 -7.91 11.22
CA GLY A 75 -6.73 -8.47 10.06
C GLY A 75 -5.27 -8.02 10.02
N LEU A 76 -5.03 -6.76 10.36
CA LEU A 76 -3.68 -6.24 10.38
C LEU A 76 -2.78 -7.04 11.31
N ALA A 77 -3.33 -7.44 12.47
CA ALA A 77 -2.57 -8.19 13.46
C ALA A 77 -2.12 -9.55 12.94
N LYS A 78 -2.78 -10.05 11.90
CA LYS A 78 -2.46 -11.36 11.32
C LYS A 78 -1.51 -11.28 10.15
N LEU A 79 -1.18 -10.07 9.70
CA LEU A 79 -0.28 -9.92 8.55
C LEU A 79 1.16 -10.14 8.95
N ASN A 80 1.92 -10.65 7.98
CA ASN A 80 3.33 -10.96 8.19
C ASN A 80 4.19 -9.76 7.79
N LYS A 81 4.94 -9.22 8.74
CA LYS A 81 5.78 -8.04 8.48
C LYS A 81 6.99 -8.35 7.61
N GLN A 82 7.23 -9.62 7.29
CA GLN A 82 8.28 -10.00 6.35
C GLN A 82 7.86 -9.80 4.90
N LYS A 83 6.59 -9.56 4.67
CA LYS A 83 6.04 -9.35 3.33
C LYS A 83 5.99 -7.88 2.99
N THR A 84 5.88 -7.58 1.70
CA THR A 84 5.63 -6.23 1.22
C THR A 84 4.20 -6.17 0.72
N TYR A 85 3.44 -5.19 1.19
CA TYR A 85 2.02 -5.06 0.87
C TYR A 85 1.82 -4.02 -0.20
N TYR A 86 1.28 -4.46 -1.34
CA TYR A 86 0.96 -3.62 -2.48
C TYR A 86 -0.53 -3.32 -2.40
N ILE A 87 -0.87 -2.11 -1.98
CA ILE A 87 -2.19 -1.77 -1.50
C ILE A 87 -2.94 -0.90 -2.50
N TYR A 88 -4.25 -1.06 -2.56
CA TYR A 88 -5.08 -0.18 -3.38
C TYR A 88 -6.48 -0.08 -2.82
N CYS A 89 -7.18 0.99 -3.21
CA CYS A 89 -8.60 1.12 -2.97
C CYS A 89 -9.25 1.53 -4.30
N ARG A 90 -10.37 2.22 -4.26
CA ARG A 90 -11.05 2.61 -5.49
C ARG A 90 -10.31 3.73 -6.20
N SER A 91 -9.97 4.81 -5.49
CA SER A 91 -9.36 5.99 -6.12
C SER A 91 -8.07 6.45 -5.44
N GLY A 92 -7.67 5.83 -4.35
CA GLY A 92 -6.42 6.15 -3.66
C GLY A 92 -6.59 6.73 -2.28
N ARG A 93 -7.77 7.24 -1.93
CA ARG A 93 -7.95 7.91 -0.65
C ARG A 93 -7.86 6.94 0.53
N ARG A 94 -8.64 5.87 0.48
CA ARG A 94 -8.64 4.90 1.56
C ARG A 94 -7.30 4.19 1.66
N SER A 95 -6.70 3.87 0.52
CA SER A 95 -5.44 3.13 0.54
C SER A 95 -4.30 3.98 1.06
N GLN A 96 -4.30 5.28 0.80
CA GLN A 96 -3.26 6.14 1.37
C GLN A 96 -3.36 6.18 2.89
N ALA A 97 -4.57 6.26 3.41
CA ALA A 97 -4.76 6.25 4.87
C ALA A 97 -4.35 4.91 5.45
N ALA A 98 -4.78 3.81 4.81
CA ALA A 98 -4.44 2.48 5.28
C ALA A 98 -2.94 2.23 5.18
N ALA A 99 -2.31 2.69 4.11
CA ALA A 99 -0.87 2.53 3.93
C ALA A 99 -0.09 3.26 5.00
N GLY A 100 -0.55 4.45 5.38
CA GLY A 100 0.07 5.18 6.47
C GLY A 100 0.02 4.41 7.78
N LYS A 101 -1.12 3.77 8.04
CA LYS A 101 -1.28 2.94 9.23
C LYS A 101 -0.34 1.75 9.19
N LEU A 102 -0.28 1.06 8.05
CA LEU A 102 0.63 -0.08 7.93
C LEU A 102 2.07 0.36 8.13
N LYS A 103 2.46 1.46 7.52
CA LYS A 103 3.85 1.91 7.64
C LYS A 103 4.17 2.27 9.08
N ALA A 104 3.25 2.92 9.78
CA ALA A 104 3.45 3.27 11.18
C ALA A 104 3.60 2.03 12.05
N GLU A 105 3.00 0.92 11.64
CA GLU A 105 3.10 -0.35 12.37
C GLU A 105 4.33 -1.17 11.97
N GLY A 106 5.15 -0.66 11.07
CA GLY A 106 6.39 -1.34 10.69
C GLY A 106 6.30 -2.20 9.45
N PHE A 107 5.22 -2.12 8.70
CA PHE A 107 5.08 -2.88 7.46
C PHE A 107 5.71 -2.14 6.29
N GLN A 108 6.18 -2.89 5.31
CA GLN A 108 6.58 -2.34 4.02
C GLN A 108 5.36 -2.27 3.14
N VAL A 109 5.11 -1.12 2.54
CA VAL A 109 3.88 -0.91 1.79
C VAL A 109 4.14 -0.02 0.58
N VAL A 110 3.45 -0.33 -0.53
CA VAL A 110 3.50 0.42 -1.78
C VAL A 110 2.05 0.63 -2.22
N ASP A 111 1.69 1.84 -2.62
CA ASP A 111 0.32 2.19 -2.97
C ASP A 111 0.17 2.30 -4.49
N LEU A 112 -0.98 1.87 -4.99
CA LEU A 112 -1.32 1.97 -6.41
C LEU A 112 -1.91 3.34 -6.70
N LYS A 113 -1.25 4.12 -7.54
CA LYS A 113 -1.71 5.45 -7.88
C LYS A 113 -3.04 5.38 -8.62
N GLY A 114 -4.00 6.16 -8.14
CA GLY A 114 -5.31 6.22 -8.77
C GLY A 114 -6.22 5.05 -8.49
N GLY A 115 -5.72 4.03 -7.80
CA GLY A 115 -6.53 2.91 -7.35
C GLY A 115 -7.12 2.07 -8.47
N TYR A 116 -8.16 1.34 -8.10
CA TYR A 116 -8.83 0.40 -9.01
C TYR A 116 -9.37 1.10 -10.26
N LEU A 117 -9.93 2.30 -10.12
CA LEU A 117 -10.48 3.00 -11.27
C LEU A 117 -9.41 3.29 -12.32
N HIS A 118 -8.26 3.77 -11.88
CA HIS A 118 -7.17 4.07 -12.80
C HIS A 118 -6.60 2.79 -13.42
N TRP A 119 -6.51 1.74 -12.63
CA TRP A 119 -6.05 0.43 -13.11
C TRP A 119 -6.91 -0.05 -14.28
N VAL A 120 -8.24 0.03 -14.12
CA VAL A 120 -9.16 -0.38 -15.17
C VAL A 120 -9.08 0.55 -16.36
N GLU A 121 -8.97 1.85 -16.10
CA GLU A 121 -8.93 2.87 -17.15
C GLU A 121 -7.79 2.63 -18.11
N VAL A 122 -6.62 2.23 -17.60
CA VAL A 122 -5.46 1.99 -18.46
C VAL A 122 -5.42 0.56 -19.00
N GLY A 123 -6.49 -0.20 -18.83
CA GLY A 123 -6.63 -1.50 -19.48
C GLY A 123 -5.99 -2.66 -18.74
N MET A 124 -5.65 -2.51 -17.48
CA MET A 124 -5.04 -3.61 -16.73
C MET A 124 -6.10 -4.64 -16.34
N PRO A 125 -5.73 -5.92 -16.26
CA PRO A 125 -6.71 -6.98 -16.06
C PRO A 125 -7.21 -7.06 -14.62
N VAL A 126 -8.46 -7.51 -14.50
CA VAL A 126 -9.08 -7.74 -13.21
C VAL A 126 -9.76 -9.11 -13.23
N VAL A 127 -10.03 -9.62 -12.04
CA VAL A 127 -10.79 -10.87 -11.91
C VAL A 127 -11.99 -10.60 -11.04
N LYS A 128 -13.02 -11.46 -11.16
CA LYS A 128 -14.18 -11.36 -10.31
C LYS A 128 -14.15 -12.49 -9.31
N GLU A 129 -14.81 -12.26 -8.19
CA GLU A 129 -15.01 -13.33 -7.22
C GLU A 129 -15.88 -14.37 -7.89
N SER A 130 -15.26 -15.42 -8.31
CA SER A 130 -16.00 -16.36 -9.13
C SER A 130 -16.82 -17.29 -8.29
N THR A 131 -16.18 -18.09 -7.49
CA THR A 131 -16.89 -19.11 -6.75
C THR A 131 -16.31 -19.24 -5.38
N PRO A 132 -17.15 -19.53 -4.42
CA PRO A 132 -16.64 -19.88 -3.10
C PRO A 132 -15.80 -21.13 -3.18
N ARG A 133 -14.81 -21.17 -2.42
CA ARG A 133 -13.91 -22.33 -2.39
C ARG A 133 -14.49 -23.47 -1.61
#